data_93367b20fb0ae147786670c6f13a8d79
#
_entry.id   93367b20fb0ae147786670c6f13a8d79
#
_cell.length_a   1.000
_cell.length_b   1.000
_cell.length_c   1.000
_cell.angle_alpha   90.00
_cell.angle_beta   90.00
_cell.angle_gamma   90.00
#
_symmetry.space_group_name_H-M   'P 1'
#
loop_
_entity.id
_entity.type
_entity.pdbx_description
1 polymer ?
#
loop_
_entity_poly.entity_id
_entity_poly.type
_entity_poly.pdbx_seq_one_letter_code
_entity_poly.pdbx_strand_id
1 'polypeptide(L)'
;MSVPGGDRFSPATATPGAVDDKIVIIGGGVAGLACGCYLQMNGYRTEILEMNPDPGGLCTAWDRGPYVFDGCLSWLVGTHPSSTFYQVWSELGAVVGREIIHYDEFLRVEGRDGQVLSLSTDLDRFAENCKRIAPEDAGRIDKLLRAVRRCTVINPPLENPLELMSGPKKLKLLSRYLPMLPVVFGWKNLKLADYLAGYRSHFLREALLAATGSEDLSALVLVMVLALRSGKNAGYVAGGSRALSTAIAGRYARLGGVLRLNNRVEAVLVENGQAKGVRCADGMVVPAATVISCADGHATIFGMLGGRYVNQRILEAYRQWNVFQPLIQVSLGINQVFPGAPHAVSLPFPQPPKAGGVRRQDRFEVTVFGPDYGYCPAGRTVMIARFSSNYEHWTKLKTERPADYRKAKKDLIEEIVGILDQRFPGLARHVDQADLATPATYEHWTGNWQGSYQGWLPTPQILGRRLPYTLPGLKNFYMAGQWVETGGGLPPSALSGRYVTQLICARDGKVFASTTA
;
A
#
# COMPACT_ATOMS: atom_id res chain seq x y z
N MET A 1 -32.60 9.99 0.82
CA MET A 1 -32.46 9.86 -0.64
C MET A 1 -31.63 8.62 -0.89
N SER A 2 -32.21 7.62 -1.51
CA SER A 2 -31.60 6.33 -1.80
C SER A 2 -30.49 6.52 -2.84
N VAL A 3 -29.28 6.07 -2.49
CA VAL A 3 -28.14 5.96 -3.42
C VAL A 3 -28.51 4.89 -4.46
N PRO A 4 -28.40 5.15 -5.77
CA PRO A 4 -28.66 4.15 -6.80
C PRO A 4 -27.67 3.01 -6.65
N GLY A 5 -28.19 1.78 -6.67
CA GLY A 5 -27.39 0.57 -6.69
C GLY A 5 -26.40 0.60 -7.84
N GLY A 6 -25.13 0.29 -7.51
CA GLY A 6 -24.04 0.26 -8.47
C GLY A 6 -24.36 -0.66 -9.64
N ASP A 7 -24.18 -0.18 -10.84
CA ASP A 7 -24.21 -0.95 -12.07
C ASP A 7 -23.23 -2.15 -11.93
N ARG A 8 -23.79 -3.34 -11.87
CA ARG A 8 -23.01 -4.57 -11.91
C ARG A 8 -22.38 -4.66 -13.30
N PHE A 9 -21.06 -4.84 -13.34
CA PHE A 9 -20.31 -5.06 -14.57
C PHE A 9 -20.96 -6.20 -15.38
N SER A 10 -21.68 -5.85 -16.43
CA SER A 10 -22.15 -6.85 -17.41
C SER A 10 -20.96 -7.34 -18.22
N PRO A 11 -20.78 -8.67 -18.39
CA PRO A 11 -19.69 -9.17 -19.20
C PRO A 11 -19.93 -8.77 -20.66
N ALA A 12 -19.02 -7.98 -21.22
CA ALA A 12 -18.98 -7.76 -22.65
C ALA A 12 -18.71 -9.11 -23.32
N THR A 13 -19.60 -9.54 -24.23
CA THR A 13 -19.43 -10.74 -25.04
C THR A 13 -18.23 -10.55 -25.96
N ALA A 14 -17.09 -11.12 -25.58
CA ALA A 14 -15.88 -11.09 -26.39
C ALA A 14 -16.08 -11.98 -27.64
N THR A 15 -15.97 -11.40 -28.80
CA THR A 15 -15.83 -12.14 -30.07
C THR A 15 -14.52 -12.95 -30.02
N PRO A 16 -14.50 -14.23 -30.39
CA PRO A 16 -13.27 -15.02 -30.42
C PRO A 16 -12.34 -14.47 -31.51
N GLY A 17 -11.38 -13.66 -31.12
CA GLY A 17 -10.29 -13.21 -32.00
C GLY A 17 -9.05 -14.07 -31.77
N ALA A 18 -8.16 -14.12 -32.75
CA ALA A 18 -6.97 -14.95 -32.75
C ALA A 18 -6.15 -14.84 -31.46
N VAL A 19 -5.62 -15.98 -31.00
CA VAL A 19 -4.85 -16.17 -29.78
C VAL A 19 -3.51 -15.40 -29.79
N ASP A 20 -3.07 -14.88 -30.97
CA ASP A 20 -1.70 -14.49 -31.24
C ASP A 20 -1.22 -13.18 -30.61
N ASP A 21 -2.10 -12.34 -30.05
CA ASP A 21 -1.70 -11.02 -29.51
C ASP A 21 -2.21 -10.68 -28.09
N LYS A 22 -2.99 -11.57 -27.48
CA LYS A 22 -3.62 -11.32 -26.18
C LYS A 22 -2.59 -11.32 -25.04
N ILE A 23 -2.66 -10.31 -24.17
CA ILE A 23 -1.91 -10.26 -22.92
C ILE A 23 -2.81 -10.62 -21.75
N VAL A 24 -2.41 -11.62 -20.96
CA VAL A 24 -3.09 -12.00 -19.72
C VAL A 24 -2.34 -11.42 -18.52
N ILE A 25 -3.11 -10.80 -17.62
CA ILE A 25 -2.60 -10.18 -16.37
C ILE A 25 -3.17 -10.97 -15.19
N ILE A 26 -2.31 -11.46 -14.33
CA ILE A 26 -2.67 -12.19 -13.11
C ILE A 26 -2.77 -11.19 -11.97
N GLY A 27 -3.97 -11.06 -11.38
CA GLY A 27 -4.27 -10.19 -10.25
C GLY A 27 -4.84 -8.83 -10.64
N GLY A 28 -6.02 -8.52 -10.13
CA GLY A 28 -6.77 -7.27 -10.32
C GLY A 28 -6.50 -6.21 -9.25
N GLY A 29 -5.36 -6.27 -8.56
CA GLY A 29 -4.88 -5.20 -7.69
C GLY A 29 -4.44 -3.96 -8.47
N VAL A 30 -4.05 -2.88 -7.76
CA VAL A 30 -3.67 -1.60 -8.40
C VAL A 30 -2.59 -1.76 -9.46
N ALA A 31 -1.62 -2.66 -9.28
CA ALA A 31 -0.59 -2.93 -10.29
C ALA A 31 -1.16 -3.53 -11.57
N GLY A 32 -2.03 -4.55 -11.45
CA GLY A 32 -2.66 -5.21 -12.60
C GLY A 32 -3.63 -4.31 -13.33
N LEU A 33 -4.43 -3.55 -12.60
CA LEU A 33 -5.32 -2.55 -13.18
C LEU A 33 -4.54 -1.46 -13.91
N ALA A 34 -3.40 -0.98 -13.35
CA ALA A 34 -2.52 -0.02 -14.01
C ALA A 34 -1.89 -0.62 -15.28
N CYS A 35 -1.33 -1.84 -15.23
CA CYS A 35 -0.85 -2.55 -16.41
C CYS A 35 -1.93 -2.60 -17.50
N GLY A 36 -3.14 -3.04 -17.13
CA GLY A 36 -4.26 -3.16 -18.04
C GLY A 36 -4.63 -1.83 -18.70
N CYS A 37 -4.75 -0.75 -17.91
CA CYS A 37 -5.05 0.58 -18.43
C CYS A 37 -3.99 1.04 -19.45
N TYR A 38 -2.71 0.98 -19.08
CA TYR A 38 -1.64 1.45 -19.95
C TYR A 38 -1.48 0.57 -21.21
N LEU A 39 -1.64 -0.74 -21.11
CA LEU A 39 -1.61 -1.63 -22.28
C LEU A 39 -2.76 -1.33 -23.24
N GLN A 40 -3.98 -1.12 -22.72
CA GLN A 40 -5.13 -0.72 -23.55
C GLN A 40 -4.89 0.63 -24.24
N MET A 41 -4.33 1.63 -23.54
CA MET A 41 -3.96 2.92 -24.15
C MET A 41 -2.96 2.77 -25.29
N ASN A 42 -2.19 1.69 -25.33
CA ASN A 42 -1.19 1.40 -26.36
C ASN A 42 -1.65 0.35 -27.39
N GLY A 43 -2.96 0.06 -27.44
CA GLY A 43 -3.58 -0.79 -28.45
C GLY A 43 -3.30 -2.29 -28.27
N TYR A 44 -3.05 -2.73 -27.02
CA TYR A 44 -2.96 -4.16 -26.70
C TYR A 44 -4.31 -4.70 -26.21
N ARG A 45 -4.62 -5.91 -26.59
CA ARG A 45 -5.78 -6.64 -26.09
C ARG A 45 -5.41 -7.32 -24.77
N THR A 46 -6.09 -6.95 -23.68
CA THR A 46 -5.75 -7.43 -22.35
C THR A 46 -6.93 -8.09 -21.62
N GLU A 47 -6.60 -9.06 -20.78
CA GLU A 47 -7.53 -9.73 -19.89
C GLU A 47 -6.91 -9.87 -18.50
N ILE A 48 -7.56 -9.32 -17.47
CA ILE A 48 -7.15 -9.45 -16.07
C ILE A 48 -7.94 -10.57 -15.42
N LEU A 49 -7.25 -11.49 -14.75
CA LEU A 49 -7.84 -12.58 -13.94
C LEU A 49 -7.61 -12.26 -12.47
N GLU A 50 -8.70 -12.05 -11.73
CA GLU A 50 -8.70 -11.72 -10.29
C GLU A 50 -9.40 -12.84 -9.52
N MET A 51 -8.78 -13.29 -8.43
CA MET A 51 -9.32 -14.39 -7.61
C MET A 51 -10.53 -14.00 -6.76
N ASN A 52 -10.69 -12.72 -6.44
CA ASN A 52 -11.76 -12.21 -5.60
C ASN A 52 -12.96 -11.71 -6.40
N PRO A 53 -14.14 -11.53 -5.74
CA PRO A 53 -15.32 -10.94 -6.36
C PRO A 53 -15.20 -9.45 -6.65
N ASP A 54 -14.21 -8.75 -6.06
CA ASP A 54 -13.96 -7.33 -6.23
C ASP A 54 -12.51 -7.06 -6.64
N PRO A 55 -12.26 -6.05 -7.50
CA PRO A 55 -10.92 -5.62 -7.84
C PRO A 55 -10.31 -4.76 -6.72
N GLY A 56 -8.98 -4.61 -6.74
CA GLY A 56 -8.25 -3.71 -5.86
C GLY A 56 -7.15 -4.41 -5.06
N GLY A 57 -7.25 -5.71 -4.84
CA GLY A 57 -6.29 -6.46 -4.02
C GLY A 57 -6.27 -5.95 -2.58
N LEU A 58 -5.11 -5.42 -2.12
CA LEU A 58 -5.01 -4.77 -0.80
C LEU A 58 -5.75 -3.43 -0.72
N CYS A 59 -5.92 -2.74 -1.85
CA CYS A 59 -6.66 -1.47 -1.93
C CYS A 59 -8.17 -1.74 -1.99
N THR A 60 -8.74 -2.17 -0.88
CA THR A 60 -10.11 -2.64 -0.75
C THR A 60 -10.79 -2.12 0.51
N ALA A 61 -12.11 -2.23 0.54
CA ALA A 61 -12.94 -2.00 1.72
C ALA A 61 -14.10 -3.01 1.72
N TRP A 62 -14.67 -3.30 2.88
CA TRP A 62 -15.78 -4.25 3.03
C TRP A 62 -16.89 -3.70 3.92
N ASP A 63 -18.12 -4.14 3.67
CA ASP A 63 -19.30 -3.68 4.39
C ASP A 63 -19.56 -4.54 5.64
N ARG A 64 -20.02 -3.88 6.70
CA ARG A 64 -20.59 -4.51 7.89
C ARG A 64 -21.82 -3.71 8.33
N GLY A 65 -23.00 -4.22 7.99
CA GLY A 65 -24.24 -3.47 8.16
C GLY A 65 -24.17 -2.13 7.42
N PRO A 66 -24.42 -0.99 8.09
CA PRO A 66 -24.38 0.32 7.45
C PRO A 66 -22.97 0.95 7.41
N TYR A 67 -21.93 0.22 7.79
CA TYR A 67 -20.55 0.71 7.88
C TYR A 67 -19.68 0.11 6.79
N VAL A 68 -18.73 0.92 6.30
CA VAL A 68 -17.68 0.50 5.38
C VAL A 68 -16.34 0.54 6.11
N PHE A 69 -15.63 -0.57 6.12
CA PHE A 69 -14.31 -0.68 6.73
C PHE A 69 -13.22 -0.66 5.65
N ASP A 70 -12.40 0.39 5.66
CA ASP A 70 -11.30 0.55 4.70
C ASP A 70 -10.09 -0.28 5.12
N GLY A 71 -9.58 -1.09 4.21
CA GLY A 71 -8.46 -2.01 4.45
C GLY A 71 -7.08 -1.43 4.18
N CYS A 72 -6.97 -0.26 3.51
CA CYS A 72 -5.69 0.20 3.00
C CYS A 72 -5.44 1.69 3.19
N LEU A 73 -6.29 2.56 2.63
CA LEU A 73 -5.96 3.96 2.44
C LEU A 73 -6.01 4.76 3.75
N SER A 74 -4.83 5.21 4.22
CA SER A 74 -4.71 6.26 5.24
C SER A 74 -4.27 7.58 4.59
N TRP A 75 -3.51 7.51 3.52
CA TRP A 75 -3.04 8.63 2.71
C TRP A 75 -2.47 8.12 1.39
N LEU A 76 -2.43 8.98 0.37
CA LEU A 76 -1.93 8.64 -0.96
C LEU A 76 -0.79 9.58 -1.36
N VAL A 77 0.37 9.03 -1.70
CA VAL A 77 1.46 9.81 -2.31
C VAL A 77 1.09 10.19 -3.73
N GLY A 78 1.38 11.43 -4.09
CA GLY A 78 1.10 11.94 -5.42
C GLY A 78 -0.23 12.67 -5.52
N THR A 79 -0.72 13.26 -4.43
CA THR A 79 -1.99 14.01 -4.42
C THR A 79 -1.84 15.49 -4.76
N HIS A 80 -0.60 16.02 -4.79
CA HIS A 80 -0.38 17.40 -5.24
C HIS A 80 -0.32 17.46 -6.78
N PRO A 81 -1.04 18.39 -7.45
CA PRO A 81 -1.09 18.47 -8.93
C PRO A 81 0.26 18.58 -9.64
N SER A 82 1.28 19.16 -8.99
CA SER A 82 2.64 19.24 -9.54
C SER A 82 3.45 17.95 -9.38
N SER A 83 2.90 16.95 -8.69
CA SER A 83 3.58 15.66 -8.50
C SER A 83 3.50 14.81 -9.75
N THR A 84 4.61 14.16 -10.08
CA THR A 84 4.64 13.17 -11.17
C THR A 84 3.71 11.98 -10.89
N PHE A 85 3.52 11.60 -9.64
CA PHE A 85 2.53 10.57 -9.30
C PHE A 85 1.09 11.06 -9.48
N TYR A 86 0.79 12.35 -9.36
CA TYR A 86 -0.53 12.89 -9.67
C TYR A 86 -0.90 12.63 -11.14
N GLN A 87 0.07 12.74 -12.04
CA GLN A 87 -0.12 12.38 -13.44
C GLN A 87 -0.52 10.91 -13.58
N VAL A 88 0.18 9.98 -12.89
CA VAL A 88 -0.18 8.55 -12.91
C VAL A 88 -1.61 8.32 -12.44
N TRP A 89 -1.98 8.94 -11.30
CA TRP A 89 -3.34 8.81 -10.78
C TRP A 89 -4.41 9.39 -11.70
N SER A 90 -4.09 10.50 -12.39
CA SER A 90 -4.98 11.12 -13.37
C SER A 90 -5.12 10.27 -14.63
N GLU A 91 -4.03 9.70 -15.13
CA GLU A 91 -4.02 8.75 -16.26
C GLU A 91 -4.88 7.51 -15.96
N LEU A 92 -4.84 7.04 -14.72
CA LEU A 92 -5.63 5.90 -14.24
C LEU A 92 -7.07 6.27 -13.83
N GLY A 93 -7.45 7.56 -13.80
CA GLY A 93 -8.76 8.02 -13.36
C GLY A 93 -8.99 7.91 -11.84
N ALA A 94 -7.93 7.71 -11.06
CA ALA A 94 -8.02 7.46 -9.63
C ALA A 94 -8.37 8.69 -8.81
N VAL A 95 -7.95 9.89 -9.25
CA VAL A 95 -8.13 11.16 -8.52
C VAL A 95 -9.00 12.17 -9.27
N VAL A 96 -9.37 11.89 -10.51
CA VAL A 96 -10.16 12.81 -11.34
C VAL A 96 -11.57 12.98 -10.74
N GLY A 97 -11.97 14.22 -10.53
CA GLY A 97 -13.28 14.56 -9.96
C GLY A 97 -13.47 14.19 -8.48
N ARG A 98 -12.38 13.87 -7.76
CA ARG A 98 -12.42 13.52 -6.34
C ARG A 98 -11.81 14.60 -5.48
N GLU A 99 -12.42 14.82 -4.33
CA GLU A 99 -11.84 15.66 -3.30
C GLU A 99 -10.60 15.00 -2.69
N ILE A 100 -9.56 15.81 -2.47
CA ILE A 100 -8.34 15.38 -1.76
C ILE A 100 -8.27 16.17 -0.47
N ILE A 101 -8.37 15.46 0.65
CA ILE A 101 -8.37 16.03 1.98
C ILE A 101 -6.92 16.09 2.49
N HIS A 102 -6.47 17.29 2.87
CA HIS A 102 -5.18 17.51 3.50
C HIS A 102 -5.37 17.89 4.96
N TYR A 103 -4.74 17.16 5.86
CA TYR A 103 -4.83 17.40 7.30
C TYR A 103 -3.68 18.29 7.74
N ASP A 104 -3.95 19.27 8.60
CA ASP A 104 -2.91 20.10 9.25
C ASP A 104 -2.15 19.32 10.33
N GLU A 105 -2.86 18.43 11.03
CA GLU A 105 -2.31 17.42 11.93
C GLU A 105 -2.48 16.05 11.28
N PHE A 106 -1.38 15.42 10.87
CA PHE A 106 -1.48 14.10 10.21
C PHE A 106 -1.45 12.93 11.20
N LEU A 107 -0.95 13.15 12.42
CA LEU A 107 -0.97 12.17 13.49
C LEU A 107 -0.85 12.88 14.84
N ARG A 108 -1.72 12.56 15.77
CA ARG A 108 -1.57 12.91 17.18
C ARG A 108 -0.94 11.74 17.91
N VAL A 109 0.10 12.00 18.71
CA VAL A 109 0.75 10.99 19.52
C VAL A 109 0.51 11.29 20.98
N GLU A 110 -0.09 10.34 21.72
CA GLU A 110 -0.38 10.47 23.15
C GLU A 110 0.57 9.58 23.94
N GLY A 111 1.19 10.12 25.00
CA GLY A 111 2.08 9.43 25.92
C GLY A 111 1.31 8.80 27.09
N ARG A 112 1.94 7.85 27.80
CA ARG A 112 1.39 7.21 28.99
C ARG A 112 1.25 8.17 30.18
N ASP A 113 2.05 9.20 30.19
CA ASP A 113 2.11 10.27 31.20
C ASP A 113 1.22 11.47 30.88
N GLY A 114 0.36 11.35 29.86
CA GLY A 114 -0.54 12.41 29.40
C GLY A 114 0.13 13.44 28.50
N GLN A 115 1.40 13.27 28.12
CA GLN A 115 2.00 14.10 27.07
C GLN A 115 1.29 13.92 25.74
N VAL A 116 1.14 14.99 24.98
CA VAL A 116 0.52 14.97 23.66
C VAL A 116 1.41 15.74 22.67
N LEU A 117 1.74 15.10 21.55
CA LEU A 117 2.46 15.70 20.45
C LEU A 117 1.62 15.63 19.17
N SER A 118 1.29 16.80 18.61
CA SER A 118 0.69 16.93 17.29
C SER A 118 1.79 16.96 16.23
N LEU A 119 1.81 15.98 15.35
CA LEU A 119 2.68 15.96 14.17
C LEU A 119 2.00 16.74 13.04
N SER A 120 2.40 18.01 12.91
CA SER A 120 1.85 18.94 11.93
C SER A 120 2.48 18.75 10.55
N THR A 121 1.71 19.04 9.50
CA THR A 121 2.21 19.17 8.12
C THR A 121 2.93 20.49 7.89
N ASP A 122 2.65 21.50 8.69
CA ASP A 122 3.45 22.74 8.75
C ASP A 122 4.75 22.48 9.50
N LEU A 123 5.90 22.66 8.84
CA LEU A 123 7.21 22.32 9.41
C LEU A 123 7.66 23.26 10.53
N ASP A 124 7.19 24.51 10.55
CA ASP A 124 7.54 25.44 11.62
C ASP A 124 6.75 25.12 12.88
N ARG A 125 5.46 24.82 12.73
CA ARG A 125 4.60 24.31 13.82
C ARG A 125 5.08 22.94 14.32
N PHE A 126 5.51 22.05 13.41
CA PHE A 126 6.13 20.77 13.79
C PHE A 126 7.38 20.99 14.64
N ALA A 127 8.28 21.89 14.21
CA ALA A 127 9.49 22.23 14.96
C ALA A 127 9.16 22.76 16.37
N GLU A 128 8.24 23.72 16.44
CA GLU A 128 7.78 24.32 17.68
C GLU A 128 7.21 23.28 18.65
N ASN A 129 6.28 22.43 18.16
CA ASN A 129 5.69 21.36 18.96
C ASN A 129 6.74 20.38 19.49
N CYS A 130 7.68 19.93 18.65
CA CYS A 130 8.74 19.02 19.05
C CYS A 130 9.71 19.66 20.06
N LYS A 131 10.13 20.91 19.83
CA LYS A 131 11.06 21.62 20.74
C LYS A 131 10.42 21.99 22.08
N ARG A 132 9.11 22.22 22.11
CA ARG A 132 8.36 22.43 23.36
C ARG A 132 8.34 21.18 24.24
N ILE A 133 8.24 20.00 23.62
CA ILE A 133 8.23 18.71 24.33
C ILE A 133 9.64 18.26 24.69
N ALA A 134 10.63 18.52 23.83
CA ALA A 134 12.01 18.06 23.96
C ALA A 134 13.01 19.17 23.59
N PRO A 135 13.14 20.23 24.42
CA PRO A 135 14.06 21.32 24.17
C PRO A 135 15.53 20.86 24.10
N GLU A 136 15.88 19.81 24.83
CA GLU A 136 17.20 19.19 24.82
C GLU A 136 17.59 18.56 23.49
N ASP A 137 16.60 18.26 22.63
CA ASP A 137 16.78 17.68 21.29
C ASP A 137 16.68 18.72 20.16
N ALA A 138 16.59 20.01 20.46
CA ALA A 138 16.38 21.09 19.49
C ALA A 138 17.33 21.02 18.28
N GLY A 139 18.62 20.78 18.50
CA GLY A 139 19.61 20.68 17.42
C GLY A 139 19.37 19.49 16.48
N ARG A 140 18.86 18.36 17.01
CA ARG A 140 18.50 17.19 16.20
C ARG A 140 17.22 17.42 15.41
N ILE A 141 16.24 18.08 16.03
CA ILE A 141 14.99 18.48 15.37
C ILE A 141 15.32 19.39 14.17
N ASP A 142 16.18 20.41 14.37
CA ASP A 142 16.61 21.30 13.29
C ASP A 142 17.36 20.57 12.17
N LYS A 143 18.20 19.58 12.52
CA LYS A 143 18.88 18.74 11.52
C LYS A 143 17.87 17.93 10.69
N LEU A 144 16.89 17.30 11.33
CA LEU A 144 15.81 16.58 10.65
C LEU A 144 15.06 17.51 9.69
N LEU A 145 14.61 18.66 10.16
CA LEU A 145 13.82 19.59 9.36
C LEU A 145 14.58 20.20 8.20
N ARG A 146 15.90 20.46 8.34
CA ARG A 146 16.73 20.84 7.20
C ARG A 146 16.76 19.77 6.11
N ALA A 147 16.82 18.49 6.49
CA ALA A 147 16.75 17.39 5.53
C ALA A 147 15.35 17.31 4.88
N VAL A 148 14.28 17.42 5.68
CA VAL A 148 12.89 17.41 5.21
C VAL A 148 12.65 18.53 4.20
N ARG A 149 13.00 19.79 4.51
CA ARG A 149 12.82 20.95 3.60
C ARG A 149 13.50 20.76 2.25
N ARG A 150 14.69 20.12 2.22
CA ARG A 150 15.37 19.80 0.95
C ARG A 150 14.64 18.74 0.12
N CYS A 151 13.80 17.93 0.75
CA CYS A 151 13.09 16.84 0.12
C CYS A 151 11.64 17.16 -0.28
N THR A 152 11.09 18.31 0.08
CA THR A 152 9.69 18.69 -0.24
C THR A 152 9.41 18.85 -1.74
N VAL A 153 10.43 19.10 -2.54
CA VAL A 153 10.32 19.32 -4.00
C VAL A 153 10.60 18.07 -4.83
N ILE A 154 10.67 16.90 -4.19
CA ILE A 154 11.00 15.66 -4.89
C ILE A 154 9.85 15.16 -5.75
N ASN A 155 10.13 15.01 -7.02
CA ASN A 155 9.26 14.33 -7.98
C ASN A 155 10.02 13.17 -8.63
N PRO A 156 9.64 11.90 -8.36
CA PRO A 156 10.27 10.77 -9.03
C PRO A 156 10.04 10.85 -10.55
N PRO A 157 11.00 10.41 -11.37
CA PRO A 157 10.86 10.44 -12.81
C PRO A 157 9.82 9.44 -13.28
N LEU A 158 8.89 9.87 -14.12
CA LEU A 158 7.92 8.98 -14.79
C LEU A 158 8.34 8.55 -16.18
N GLU A 159 9.38 9.17 -16.72
CA GLU A 159 9.67 9.15 -18.15
C GLU A 159 9.86 7.73 -18.69
N ASN A 160 10.78 6.96 -18.12
CA ASN A 160 11.04 5.58 -18.56
C ASN A 160 11.65 4.77 -17.41
N PRO A 161 11.48 3.45 -17.41
CA PRO A 161 12.25 2.58 -16.54
C PRO A 161 13.75 2.66 -16.92
N LEU A 162 14.62 2.41 -15.94
CA LEU A 162 16.08 2.54 -16.10
C LEU A 162 16.64 1.68 -17.25
N GLU A 163 15.97 0.58 -17.61
CA GLU A 163 16.29 -0.31 -18.71
C GLU A 163 16.20 0.37 -20.08
N LEU A 164 15.26 1.28 -20.22
CA LEU A 164 15.02 2.02 -21.47
C LEU A 164 15.71 3.39 -21.53
N MET A 165 16.40 3.80 -20.45
CA MET A 165 17.10 5.07 -20.42
C MET A 165 18.47 5.00 -21.07
N SER A 166 18.72 5.89 -22.06
CA SER A 166 20.08 6.11 -22.59
C SER A 166 21.00 6.78 -21.57
N GLY A 167 22.32 6.69 -21.79
CA GLY A 167 23.33 7.31 -20.92
C GLY A 167 23.08 8.80 -20.64
N PRO A 168 22.86 9.65 -21.68
CA PRO A 168 22.54 11.06 -21.49
C PRO A 168 21.27 11.30 -20.65
N LYS A 169 20.23 10.51 -20.83
CA LYS A 169 18.99 10.60 -20.03
C LYS A 169 19.25 10.23 -18.56
N LYS A 170 20.06 9.20 -18.29
CA LYS A 170 20.48 8.84 -16.92
C LYS A 170 21.29 9.96 -16.26
N LEU A 171 22.19 10.62 -17.00
CA LEU A 171 22.98 11.74 -16.48
C LEU A 171 22.08 12.95 -16.19
N LYS A 172 21.14 13.30 -17.07
CA LYS A 172 20.15 14.34 -16.84
C LYS A 172 19.28 14.05 -15.62
N LEU A 173 18.89 12.78 -15.44
CA LEU A 173 18.17 12.35 -14.24
C LEU A 173 19.00 12.58 -12.99
N LEU A 174 20.26 12.13 -13.00
CA LEU A 174 21.17 12.31 -11.88
C LEU A 174 21.36 13.79 -11.52
N SER A 175 21.54 14.67 -12.52
CA SER A 175 21.70 16.12 -12.29
C SER A 175 20.49 16.75 -11.61
N ARG A 176 19.27 16.28 -11.89
CA ARG A 176 18.04 16.73 -11.22
C ARG A 176 18.02 16.42 -9.72
N TYR A 177 18.68 15.34 -9.31
CA TYR A 177 18.74 14.93 -7.90
C TYR A 177 20.00 15.38 -7.16
N LEU A 178 20.92 16.09 -7.81
CA LEU A 178 22.14 16.60 -7.17
C LEU A 178 21.90 17.34 -5.84
N PRO A 179 20.89 18.24 -5.73
CA PRO A 179 20.65 18.97 -4.47
C PRO A 179 20.25 18.06 -3.31
N MET A 180 19.76 16.86 -3.60
CA MET A 180 19.30 15.91 -2.60
C MET A 180 20.34 14.86 -2.23
N LEU A 181 21.38 14.69 -3.04
CA LEU A 181 22.41 13.67 -2.78
C LEU A 181 22.97 13.75 -1.35
N PRO A 182 23.25 14.93 -0.77
CA PRO A 182 23.71 15.00 0.62
C PRO A 182 22.72 14.41 1.62
N VAL A 183 21.41 14.59 1.39
CA VAL A 183 20.37 13.99 2.24
C VAL A 183 20.32 12.48 2.02
N VAL A 184 20.29 12.04 0.75
CA VAL A 184 20.25 10.61 0.43
C VAL A 184 21.45 9.88 1.02
N PHE A 185 22.68 10.38 0.78
CA PHE A 185 23.89 9.74 1.31
C PHE A 185 23.99 9.80 2.84
N GLY A 186 23.54 10.88 3.46
CA GLY A 186 23.59 11.04 4.91
C GLY A 186 22.55 10.24 5.68
N TRP A 187 21.43 9.83 5.03
CA TRP A 187 20.29 9.23 5.72
C TRP A 187 19.93 7.83 5.23
N LYS A 188 20.25 7.47 3.97
CA LYS A 188 19.84 6.20 3.36
C LYS A 188 20.37 4.99 4.12
N ASN A 189 21.65 5.01 4.49
CA ASN A 189 22.34 3.88 5.11
C ASN A 189 22.20 3.86 6.64
N LEU A 190 21.53 4.84 7.22
CA LEU A 190 21.28 4.93 8.65
C LEU A 190 19.95 4.22 8.98
N LYS A 191 19.99 3.25 9.89
CA LYS A 191 18.78 2.61 10.40
C LYS A 191 17.99 3.61 11.25
N LEU A 192 16.67 3.62 11.14
CA LEU A 192 15.82 4.54 11.88
C LEU A 192 15.97 4.37 13.41
N ALA A 193 16.04 3.13 13.91
CA ALA A 193 16.33 2.86 15.31
C ALA A 193 17.59 3.58 15.80
N ASP A 194 18.70 3.47 15.05
CA ASP A 194 19.98 4.08 15.42
C ASP A 194 19.92 5.62 15.39
N TYR A 195 19.20 6.17 14.41
CA TYR A 195 18.95 7.62 14.33
C TYR A 195 18.15 8.11 15.54
N LEU A 196 17.05 7.40 15.88
CA LEU A 196 16.18 7.76 16.99
C LEU A 196 16.86 7.57 18.35
N ALA A 197 17.73 6.58 18.51
CA ALA A 197 18.51 6.36 19.74
C ALA A 197 19.34 7.60 20.16
N GLY A 198 19.66 8.48 19.22
CA GLY A 198 20.35 9.72 19.49
C GLY A 198 19.52 10.83 20.14
N TYR A 199 18.20 10.74 20.18
CA TYR A 199 17.33 11.69 20.88
C TYR A 199 17.31 11.36 22.38
N ARG A 200 17.28 12.40 23.22
CA ARG A 200 17.21 12.25 24.69
C ARG A 200 15.79 11.98 25.15
N SER A 201 14.82 12.69 24.59
CA SER A 201 13.42 12.51 24.91
C SER A 201 12.90 11.15 24.41
N HIS A 202 12.47 10.29 25.34
CA HIS A 202 11.86 9.00 25.01
C HIS A 202 10.55 9.18 24.24
N PHE A 203 9.71 10.12 24.70
CA PHE A 203 8.43 10.38 24.07
C PHE A 203 8.59 10.90 22.62
N LEU A 204 9.57 11.79 22.35
CA LEU A 204 9.84 12.26 20.99
C LEU A 204 10.33 11.10 20.08
N ARG A 205 11.15 10.17 20.60
CA ARG A 205 11.53 8.95 19.86
C ARG A 205 10.33 8.12 19.46
N GLU A 206 9.42 7.86 20.40
CA GLU A 206 8.18 7.12 20.14
C GLU A 206 7.31 7.83 19.09
N ALA A 207 7.17 9.15 19.19
CA ALA A 207 6.36 9.94 18.28
C ALA A 207 6.92 9.94 16.84
N LEU A 208 8.22 10.08 16.68
CA LEU A 208 8.87 10.00 15.36
C LEU A 208 8.81 8.59 14.76
N LEU A 209 8.89 7.56 15.62
CA LEU A 209 8.70 6.17 15.19
C LEU A 209 7.27 5.91 14.76
N ALA A 210 6.27 6.44 15.48
CA ALA A 210 4.86 6.31 15.13
C ALA A 210 4.54 6.90 13.74
N ALA A 211 5.26 7.95 13.30
CA ALA A 211 5.09 8.52 11.97
C ALA A 211 5.47 7.58 10.81
N THR A 212 6.22 6.51 11.08
CA THR A 212 6.74 5.57 10.06
C THR A 212 6.36 4.11 10.30
N GLY A 213 6.04 3.75 11.52
CA GLY A 213 5.55 2.42 11.91
C GLY A 213 6.59 1.30 12.04
N SER A 214 7.87 1.52 11.71
CA SER A 214 8.91 0.48 11.88
C SER A 214 10.30 1.08 12.12
N GLU A 215 10.99 0.56 13.12
CA GLU A 215 12.36 0.96 13.48
C GLU A 215 13.44 0.42 12.52
N ASP A 216 13.12 -0.62 11.74
CA ASP A 216 14.04 -1.25 10.79
C ASP A 216 14.17 -0.49 9.46
N LEU A 217 13.35 0.52 9.26
CA LEU A 217 13.41 1.38 8.08
C LEU A 217 14.73 2.14 7.98
N SER A 218 15.07 2.55 6.77
CA SER A 218 16.07 3.61 6.59
C SER A 218 15.55 4.93 7.18
N ALA A 219 16.41 5.69 7.87
CA ALA A 219 16.07 7.02 8.39
C ALA A 219 15.65 8.01 7.28
N LEU A 220 16.05 7.75 6.04
CA LEU A 220 15.60 8.51 4.87
C LEU A 220 14.08 8.41 4.69
N VAL A 221 13.46 7.29 5.07
CA VAL A 221 12.00 7.11 4.97
C VAL A 221 11.26 8.10 5.86
N LEU A 222 11.74 8.35 7.10
CA LEU A 222 11.16 9.39 7.97
C LEU A 222 11.25 10.77 7.31
N VAL A 223 12.41 11.13 6.75
CA VAL A 223 12.57 12.39 6.02
C VAL A 223 11.57 12.50 4.87
N MET A 224 11.41 11.43 4.08
CA MET A 224 10.50 11.39 2.93
C MET A 224 9.02 11.49 3.34
N VAL A 225 8.60 10.77 4.39
CA VAL A 225 7.23 10.84 4.90
C VAL A 225 6.88 12.26 5.33
N LEU A 226 7.74 12.90 6.13
CA LEU A 226 7.54 14.28 6.56
C LEU A 226 7.56 15.28 5.39
N ALA A 227 8.44 15.09 4.41
CA ALA A 227 8.51 15.93 3.21
C ALA A 227 7.24 15.82 2.34
N LEU A 228 6.73 14.62 2.13
CA LEU A 228 5.50 14.39 1.36
C LEU A 228 4.27 14.99 2.07
N ARG A 229 4.21 14.87 3.39
CA ARG A 229 3.13 15.46 4.20
C ARG A 229 3.16 16.99 4.15
N SER A 230 4.32 17.58 4.39
CA SER A 230 4.47 19.05 4.38
C SER A 230 4.31 19.67 2.99
N GLY A 231 4.66 18.93 1.94
CA GLY A 231 4.46 19.36 0.55
C GLY A 231 3.03 19.16 0.03
N LYS A 232 2.04 18.84 0.89
CA LYS A 232 0.66 18.51 0.49
C LYS A 232 0.58 17.42 -0.59
N ASN A 233 1.56 16.52 -0.60
CA ASN A 233 1.69 15.44 -1.59
C ASN A 233 1.36 14.06 -0.99
N ALA A 234 0.61 14.05 0.10
CA ALA A 234 0.20 12.88 0.87
C ALA A 234 -1.19 13.09 1.48
N GLY A 235 -2.16 13.47 0.63
CA GLY A 235 -3.55 13.69 1.03
C GLY A 235 -4.35 12.39 1.08
N TYR A 236 -5.55 12.47 1.65
CA TYR A 236 -6.55 11.41 1.63
C TYR A 236 -7.50 11.64 0.46
N VAL A 237 -7.77 10.60 -0.33
CA VAL A 237 -8.70 10.66 -1.46
C VAL A 237 -10.10 10.29 -0.97
N ALA A 238 -11.08 11.17 -1.12
CA ALA A 238 -12.45 10.95 -0.68
C ALA A 238 -13.05 9.67 -1.30
N GLY A 239 -13.73 8.88 -0.47
CA GLY A 239 -14.26 7.56 -0.79
C GLY A 239 -13.26 6.41 -0.62
N GLY A 240 -12.00 6.72 -0.26
CA GLY A 240 -11.00 5.74 0.18
C GLY A 240 -10.60 4.68 -0.82
N SER A 241 -10.21 3.53 -0.32
CA SER A 241 -9.65 2.42 -1.11
C SER A 241 -10.61 1.88 -2.15
N ARG A 242 -11.87 1.64 -1.78
CA ARG A 242 -12.89 1.12 -2.71
C ARG A 242 -13.12 2.07 -3.88
N ALA A 243 -13.28 3.36 -3.60
CA ALA A 243 -13.51 4.35 -4.63
C ALA A 243 -12.32 4.49 -5.58
N LEU A 244 -11.10 4.41 -5.05
CA LEU A 244 -9.87 4.47 -5.84
C LEU A 244 -9.72 3.25 -6.76
N SER A 245 -9.85 2.04 -6.22
CA SER A 245 -9.72 0.80 -7.00
C SER A 245 -10.83 0.64 -8.04
N THR A 246 -12.08 0.97 -7.69
CA THR A 246 -13.22 0.94 -8.61
C THR A 246 -13.06 1.97 -9.74
N ALA A 247 -12.51 3.16 -9.46
CA ALA A 247 -12.25 4.15 -10.49
C ALA A 247 -11.25 3.66 -11.54
N ILE A 248 -10.14 3.02 -11.08
CA ILE A 248 -9.14 2.45 -11.98
C ILE A 248 -9.73 1.28 -12.78
N ALA A 249 -10.49 0.38 -12.15
CA ALA A 249 -11.17 -0.72 -12.82
C ALA A 249 -12.19 -0.21 -13.87
N GLY A 250 -12.95 0.84 -13.54
CA GLY A 250 -13.85 1.50 -14.48
C GLY A 250 -13.11 2.15 -15.66
N ARG A 251 -11.94 2.76 -15.41
CA ARG A 251 -11.07 3.27 -16.48
C ARG A 251 -10.60 2.14 -17.40
N TYR A 252 -10.16 1.02 -16.83
CA TYR A 252 -9.74 -0.17 -17.58
C TYR A 252 -10.85 -0.70 -18.48
N ALA A 253 -12.07 -0.82 -17.95
CA ALA A 253 -13.23 -1.25 -18.72
C ALA A 253 -13.58 -0.29 -19.86
N ARG A 254 -13.58 1.04 -19.61
CA ARG A 254 -13.82 2.05 -20.64
C ARG A 254 -12.77 2.03 -21.76
N LEU A 255 -11.56 1.63 -21.47
CA LEU A 255 -10.50 1.44 -22.46
C LEU A 255 -10.64 0.13 -23.27
N GLY A 256 -11.65 -0.71 -22.98
CA GLY A 256 -11.90 -1.97 -23.67
C GLY A 256 -11.26 -3.20 -23.01
N GLY A 257 -10.71 -3.06 -21.81
CA GLY A 257 -10.12 -4.17 -21.07
C GLY A 257 -11.15 -5.14 -20.49
N VAL A 258 -10.81 -6.42 -20.39
CA VAL A 258 -11.65 -7.48 -19.82
C VAL A 258 -11.15 -7.82 -18.41
N LEU A 259 -12.01 -7.65 -17.41
CA LEU A 259 -11.73 -8.03 -16.02
C LEU A 259 -12.62 -9.22 -15.62
N ARG A 260 -11.98 -10.38 -15.35
CA ARG A 260 -12.67 -11.57 -14.84
C ARG A 260 -12.40 -11.72 -13.35
N LEU A 261 -13.44 -11.59 -12.58
CA LEU A 261 -13.46 -11.80 -11.13
C LEU A 261 -13.74 -13.27 -10.81
N ASN A 262 -13.40 -13.70 -9.59
CA ASN A 262 -13.52 -15.10 -9.14
C ASN A 262 -12.74 -16.12 -10.00
N ASN A 263 -11.65 -15.67 -10.61
CA ASN A 263 -10.79 -16.50 -11.46
C ASN A 263 -9.37 -16.57 -10.87
N ARG A 264 -9.15 -17.50 -9.96
CA ARG A 264 -7.84 -17.74 -9.34
C ARG A 264 -6.91 -18.46 -10.30
N VAL A 265 -5.78 -17.84 -10.64
CA VAL A 265 -4.72 -18.47 -11.42
C VAL A 265 -3.84 -19.31 -10.49
N GLU A 266 -3.55 -20.55 -10.90
CA GLU A 266 -2.70 -21.50 -10.16
C GLU A 266 -1.37 -21.80 -10.86
N ALA A 267 -1.31 -21.68 -12.17
CA ALA A 267 -0.09 -21.97 -12.92
C ALA A 267 0.08 -21.07 -14.13
N VAL A 268 1.32 -20.73 -14.42
CA VAL A 268 1.75 -20.17 -15.70
C VAL A 268 2.18 -21.30 -16.62
N LEU A 269 1.56 -21.39 -17.79
CA LEU A 269 1.87 -22.41 -18.80
C LEU A 269 3.11 -21.97 -19.59
N VAL A 270 4.13 -22.82 -19.59
CA VAL A 270 5.41 -22.50 -20.25
C VAL A 270 5.80 -23.62 -21.20
N GLU A 271 6.10 -23.25 -22.45
CA GLU A 271 6.60 -24.14 -23.49
C GLU A 271 7.90 -23.56 -24.06
N ASN A 272 8.95 -24.38 -24.14
CA ASN A 272 10.25 -23.98 -24.67
C ASN A 272 10.79 -22.66 -24.10
N GLY A 273 10.63 -22.45 -22.77
CA GLY A 273 11.07 -21.24 -22.08
C GLY A 273 10.25 -19.98 -22.40
N GLN A 274 9.05 -20.13 -22.91
CA GLN A 274 8.13 -19.03 -23.22
C GLN A 274 6.80 -19.21 -22.47
N ALA A 275 6.31 -18.16 -21.83
CA ALA A 275 4.94 -18.17 -21.31
C ALA A 275 3.93 -18.21 -22.48
N LYS A 276 2.94 -19.08 -22.39
CA LYS A 276 1.92 -19.33 -23.41
C LYS A 276 0.50 -19.14 -22.89
N GLY A 277 0.34 -18.84 -21.61
CA GLY A 277 -0.94 -18.65 -20.97
C GLY A 277 -0.92 -19.01 -19.50
N VAL A 278 -2.09 -19.16 -18.93
CA VAL A 278 -2.29 -19.52 -17.53
C VAL A 278 -3.35 -20.60 -17.37
N ARG A 279 -3.31 -21.32 -16.24
CA ARG A 279 -4.37 -22.23 -15.82
C ARG A 279 -4.96 -21.72 -14.51
N CYS A 280 -6.29 -21.64 -14.48
CA CYS A 280 -7.05 -21.27 -13.29
C CYS A 280 -7.34 -22.50 -12.40
N ALA A 281 -7.78 -22.24 -11.17
CA ALA A 281 -8.10 -23.27 -10.16
C ALA A 281 -9.26 -24.19 -10.57
N ASP A 282 -10.18 -23.69 -11.39
CA ASP A 282 -11.30 -24.47 -11.96
C ASP A 282 -10.91 -25.33 -13.18
N GLY A 283 -9.61 -25.31 -13.54
CA GLY A 283 -9.08 -26.02 -14.70
C GLY A 283 -9.13 -25.23 -16.01
N MET A 284 -9.77 -24.04 -16.04
CA MET A 284 -9.82 -23.20 -17.23
C MET A 284 -8.41 -22.81 -17.69
N VAL A 285 -8.12 -23.01 -18.96
CA VAL A 285 -6.87 -22.57 -19.59
C VAL A 285 -7.14 -21.31 -20.40
N VAL A 286 -6.34 -20.28 -20.13
CA VAL A 286 -6.41 -18.99 -20.83
C VAL A 286 -5.10 -18.79 -21.60
N PRO A 287 -5.08 -19.00 -22.93
CA PRO A 287 -3.89 -18.80 -23.74
C PRO A 287 -3.56 -17.32 -23.87
N ALA A 288 -2.26 -16.99 -23.97
CA ALA A 288 -1.74 -15.64 -24.07
C ALA A 288 -0.42 -15.58 -24.83
N ALA A 289 -0.21 -14.52 -25.60
CA ALA A 289 1.08 -14.19 -26.22
C ALA A 289 2.08 -13.65 -25.19
N THR A 290 1.58 -13.02 -24.14
CA THR A 290 2.39 -12.47 -23.02
C THR A 290 1.58 -12.64 -21.71
N VAL A 291 2.26 -13.03 -20.63
CA VAL A 291 1.70 -13.11 -19.29
C VAL A 291 2.38 -12.07 -18.39
N ILE A 292 1.59 -11.33 -17.63
CA ILE A 292 2.10 -10.39 -16.62
C ILE A 292 1.55 -10.83 -15.25
N SER A 293 2.42 -11.12 -14.30
CA SER A 293 2.00 -11.36 -12.93
C SER A 293 2.07 -10.08 -12.10
N CYS A 294 0.91 -9.64 -11.61
CA CYS A 294 0.75 -8.58 -10.62
C CYS A 294 0.25 -9.16 -9.28
N ALA A 295 0.28 -10.47 -9.14
CA ALA A 295 -0.01 -11.20 -7.93
C ALA A 295 1.20 -11.22 -6.97
N ASP A 296 1.08 -11.95 -5.87
CA ASP A 296 2.18 -12.15 -4.93
C ASP A 296 3.42 -12.74 -5.62
N GLY A 297 4.58 -12.16 -5.35
CA GLY A 297 5.82 -12.55 -6.01
C GLY A 297 6.31 -13.95 -5.62
N HIS A 298 6.15 -14.33 -4.34
CA HIS A 298 6.53 -15.67 -3.88
C HIS A 298 5.61 -16.73 -4.49
N ALA A 299 4.31 -16.53 -4.43
CA ALA A 299 3.32 -17.43 -5.06
C ALA A 299 3.55 -17.55 -6.57
N THR A 300 3.88 -16.45 -7.24
CA THR A 300 4.20 -16.45 -8.69
C THR A 300 5.44 -17.27 -9.00
N ILE A 301 6.57 -16.94 -8.34
CA ILE A 301 7.87 -17.54 -8.67
C ILE A 301 7.95 -18.99 -8.22
N PHE A 302 7.59 -19.27 -6.97
CA PHE A 302 7.77 -20.59 -6.37
C PHE A 302 6.55 -21.49 -6.49
N GLY A 303 5.36 -20.91 -6.55
CA GLY A 303 4.10 -21.64 -6.79
C GLY A 303 3.79 -21.81 -8.28
N MET A 304 3.31 -20.76 -8.95
CA MET A 304 2.81 -20.83 -10.33
C MET A 304 3.86 -21.23 -11.36
N LEU A 305 5.15 -20.93 -11.12
CA LEU A 305 6.29 -21.27 -11.99
C LEU A 305 7.17 -22.41 -11.44
N GLY A 306 6.87 -22.91 -10.22
CA GLY A 306 7.59 -24.03 -9.58
C GLY A 306 9.07 -23.73 -9.27
N GLY A 307 9.46 -22.49 -9.09
CA GLY A 307 10.84 -22.09 -8.75
C GLY A 307 11.87 -22.27 -9.87
N ARG A 308 11.46 -22.53 -11.10
CA ARG A 308 12.35 -22.88 -12.22
C ARG A 308 13.10 -21.70 -12.85
N TYR A 309 12.61 -20.48 -12.67
CA TYR A 309 13.11 -19.27 -13.34
C TYR A 309 13.69 -18.28 -12.34
N VAL A 310 14.61 -18.76 -11.51
CA VAL A 310 15.25 -17.96 -10.46
C VAL A 310 16.77 -17.87 -10.70
N ASN A 311 17.36 -16.78 -10.19
CA ASN A 311 18.80 -16.64 -10.07
C ASN A 311 19.17 -16.34 -8.61
N GLN A 312 20.48 -16.29 -8.33
CA GLN A 312 20.99 -16.04 -6.98
C GLN A 312 20.42 -14.76 -6.35
N ARG A 313 20.28 -13.68 -7.13
CA ARG A 313 19.71 -12.40 -6.66
C ARG A 313 18.26 -12.53 -6.19
N ILE A 314 17.43 -13.28 -6.91
CA ILE A 314 16.03 -13.52 -6.53
C ILE A 314 15.98 -14.38 -5.27
N LEU A 315 16.79 -15.45 -5.21
CA LEU A 315 16.85 -16.32 -4.03
C LEU A 315 17.34 -15.58 -2.78
N GLU A 316 18.35 -14.73 -2.91
CA GLU A 316 18.84 -13.87 -1.82
C GLU A 316 17.78 -12.90 -1.33
N ALA A 317 17.02 -12.27 -2.23
CA ALA A 317 15.93 -11.37 -1.85
C ALA A 317 14.90 -12.08 -0.97
N TYR A 318 14.39 -13.24 -1.39
CA TYR A 318 13.41 -13.99 -0.60
C TYR A 318 13.95 -14.61 0.69
N ARG A 319 15.26 -14.77 0.82
CA ARG A 319 15.91 -15.26 2.05
C ARG A 319 16.28 -14.16 3.03
N GLN A 320 16.65 -12.96 2.54
CA GLN A 320 17.33 -11.94 3.35
C GLN A 320 16.58 -10.61 3.43
N TRP A 321 15.69 -10.31 2.47
CA TRP A 321 14.99 -9.02 2.50
C TRP A 321 13.81 -9.07 3.47
N ASN A 322 13.74 -8.07 4.32
CA ASN A 322 12.62 -7.94 5.23
C ASN A 322 11.36 -7.50 4.48
N VAL A 323 10.21 -8.06 4.86
CA VAL A 323 8.90 -7.61 4.42
C VAL A 323 8.30 -6.64 5.44
N PHE A 324 7.36 -5.80 5.00
CA PHE A 324 6.53 -5.05 5.94
C PHE A 324 5.84 -6.03 6.89
N GLN A 325 5.93 -5.72 8.19
CA GLN A 325 5.34 -6.56 9.23
C GLN A 325 3.83 -6.67 9.01
N PRO A 326 3.28 -7.89 9.04
CA PRO A 326 1.85 -8.08 8.89
C PRO A 326 1.08 -7.37 10.01
N LEU A 327 -0.13 -6.92 9.69
CA LEU A 327 -0.95 -6.11 10.58
C LEU A 327 -2.11 -6.93 11.18
N ILE A 328 -2.54 -6.50 12.37
CA ILE A 328 -3.91 -6.63 12.82
C ILE A 328 -4.62 -5.32 12.52
N GLN A 329 -5.84 -5.42 12.02
CA GLN A 329 -6.76 -4.30 11.89
C GLN A 329 -8.05 -4.63 12.64
N VAL A 330 -8.36 -3.82 13.66
CA VAL A 330 -9.66 -3.83 14.34
C VAL A 330 -10.47 -2.68 13.78
N SER A 331 -11.62 -2.98 13.20
CA SER A 331 -12.53 -1.99 12.61
C SER A 331 -13.83 -1.97 13.39
N LEU A 332 -14.24 -0.78 13.81
CA LEU A 332 -15.43 -0.55 14.65
C LEU A 332 -16.40 0.39 13.94
N GLY A 333 -17.65 -0.02 13.82
CA GLY A 333 -18.77 0.83 13.44
C GLY A 333 -19.52 1.26 14.71
N ILE A 334 -19.60 2.56 14.95
CA ILE A 334 -20.01 3.13 16.24
C ILE A 334 -21.20 4.07 16.02
N ASN A 335 -22.28 3.83 16.73
CA ASN A 335 -23.51 4.65 16.69
C ASN A 335 -23.38 5.88 17.60
N GLN A 336 -22.32 6.64 17.43
CA GLN A 336 -22.00 7.88 18.12
C GLN A 336 -20.99 8.68 17.32
N VAL A 337 -21.03 10.01 17.42
CA VAL A 337 -19.99 10.91 16.94
C VAL A 337 -19.06 11.33 18.08
N PHE A 338 -17.81 11.65 17.73
CA PHE A 338 -16.79 12.11 18.70
C PHE A 338 -16.26 13.47 18.24
N PRO A 339 -16.98 14.58 18.58
CA PRO A 339 -16.57 15.91 18.19
C PRO A 339 -15.17 16.26 18.71
N GLY A 340 -14.30 16.80 17.83
CA GLY A 340 -12.92 17.15 18.20
C GLY A 340 -11.95 15.97 18.26
N ALA A 341 -12.37 14.76 17.92
CA ALA A 341 -11.45 13.64 17.77
C ALA A 341 -10.44 13.93 16.64
N PRO A 342 -9.15 13.61 16.83
CA PRO A 342 -8.17 13.75 15.76
C PRO A 342 -8.48 12.72 14.67
N HIS A 343 -8.17 13.06 13.41
CA HIS A 343 -8.33 12.10 12.31
C HIS A 343 -7.49 10.83 12.52
N ALA A 344 -6.27 10.99 13.00
CA ALA A 344 -5.40 9.87 13.35
C ALA A 344 -4.73 10.10 14.71
N VAL A 345 -4.73 9.08 15.56
CA VAL A 345 -4.08 9.13 16.86
C VAL A 345 -3.29 7.85 17.13
N SER A 346 -2.06 8.00 17.62
CA SER A 346 -1.26 6.90 18.11
C SER A 346 -1.39 6.83 19.63
N LEU A 347 -1.90 5.71 20.14
CA LEU A 347 -2.15 5.44 21.54
C LEU A 347 -1.18 4.38 22.09
N PRO A 348 -0.66 4.51 23.31
CA PRO A 348 0.11 3.46 23.92
C PRO A 348 -0.81 2.30 24.35
N PHE A 349 -0.36 1.07 24.23
CA PHE A 349 -0.99 -0.04 24.94
C PHE A 349 -0.73 0.11 26.43
N PRO A 350 -1.76 0.05 27.30
CA PRO A 350 -1.55 0.02 28.76
C PRO A 350 -0.69 -1.17 29.20
N GLN A 351 -0.95 -2.33 28.58
CA GLN A 351 -0.21 -3.58 28.69
C GLN A 351 -0.21 -4.28 27.33
N PRO A 352 0.77 -5.16 27.04
CA PRO A 352 0.75 -5.96 25.80
C PRO A 352 -0.54 -6.76 25.70
N PRO A 353 -1.19 -6.79 24.51
CA PRO A 353 -2.44 -7.52 24.31
C PRO A 353 -2.35 -9.00 24.70
N LYS A 354 -3.34 -9.47 25.45
CA LYS A 354 -3.39 -10.84 26.00
C LYS A 354 -3.57 -11.93 24.95
N ALA A 355 -4.19 -11.59 23.82
CA ALA A 355 -4.48 -12.54 22.74
C ALA A 355 -3.22 -13.15 22.09
N GLY A 356 -2.05 -12.66 22.41
CA GLY A 356 -0.80 -13.09 21.80
C GLY A 356 -0.64 -12.62 20.35
N GLY A 357 0.43 -13.04 19.70
CA GLY A 357 0.65 -12.73 18.29
C GLY A 357 0.88 -11.26 17.95
N VAL A 358 0.90 -10.39 18.94
CA VAL A 358 1.31 -8.99 18.78
C VAL A 358 2.81 -8.94 18.95
N ARG A 359 3.52 -8.42 17.98
CA ARG A 359 4.93 -8.07 18.17
C ARG A 359 4.97 -6.95 19.20
N ARG A 360 6.04 -6.91 19.98
CA ARG A 360 6.29 -5.89 21.00
C ARG A 360 6.15 -4.49 20.39
N GLN A 361 4.90 -4.04 20.24
CA GLN A 361 4.58 -2.65 19.94
C GLN A 361 3.97 -2.07 21.19
N ASP A 362 4.61 -1.02 21.66
CA ASP A 362 4.09 -0.30 22.83
C ASP A 362 2.90 0.59 22.43
N ARG A 363 2.53 0.62 21.13
CA ARG A 363 1.54 1.57 20.60
C ARG A 363 0.73 0.99 19.43
N PHE A 364 -0.43 1.57 19.18
CA PHE A 364 -1.25 1.32 17.99
C PHE A 364 -1.80 2.64 17.42
N GLU A 365 -2.09 2.66 16.14
CA GLU A 365 -2.69 3.79 15.46
C GLU A 365 -4.19 3.60 15.32
N VAL A 366 -4.97 4.65 15.56
CA VAL A 366 -6.41 4.71 15.34
C VAL A 366 -6.72 5.80 14.33
N THR A 367 -7.40 5.45 13.26
CA THR A 367 -7.97 6.41 12.32
C THR A 367 -9.45 6.56 12.58
N VAL A 368 -9.94 7.80 12.65
CA VAL A 368 -11.33 8.15 12.95
C VAL A 368 -11.97 8.75 11.70
N PHE A 369 -13.06 8.15 11.25
CA PHE A 369 -13.81 8.57 10.06
C PHE A 369 -15.24 8.95 10.46
N GLY A 370 -15.60 10.21 10.26
CA GLY A 370 -16.96 10.69 10.39
C GLY A 370 -17.82 10.41 9.13
N PRO A 371 -19.09 10.87 9.14
CA PRO A 371 -20.00 10.67 8.01
C PRO A 371 -19.50 11.27 6.69
N ASP A 372 -18.72 12.35 6.74
CA ASP A 372 -18.20 13.07 5.57
C ASP A 372 -17.26 12.21 4.70
N TYR A 373 -16.72 11.13 5.25
CA TYR A 373 -15.91 10.17 4.52
C TYR A 373 -16.72 9.14 3.71
N GLY A 374 -18.05 9.08 3.93
CA GLY A 374 -18.92 8.10 3.27
C GLY A 374 -18.80 6.67 3.83
N TYR A 375 -18.19 6.48 5.01
CA TYR A 375 -18.02 5.18 5.63
C TYR A 375 -19.13 4.80 6.62
N CYS A 376 -19.95 5.75 7.01
CA CYS A 376 -21.08 5.53 7.90
C CYS A 376 -22.19 6.56 7.65
N PRO A 377 -23.43 6.28 8.08
CA PRO A 377 -24.52 7.25 8.07
C PRO A 377 -24.25 8.45 9.00
N ALA A 378 -25.03 9.51 8.85
CA ALA A 378 -25.02 10.66 9.76
C ALA A 378 -25.21 10.23 11.23
N GLY A 379 -24.53 10.89 12.15
CA GLY A 379 -24.55 10.59 13.58
C GLY A 379 -23.70 9.40 14.02
N ARG A 380 -22.90 8.81 13.12
CA ARG A 380 -22.08 7.61 13.36
C ARG A 380 -20.60 7.86 13.08
N THR A 381 -19.77 6.94 13.51
CA THR A 381 -18.31 6.99 13.30
C THR A 381 -17.79 5.61 12.92
N VAL A 382 -16.77 5.55 12.07
CA VAL A 382 -15.92 4.38 11.91
C VAL A 382 -14.56 4.65 12.54
N MET A 383 -14.09 3.73 13.39
CA MET A 383 -12.72 3.74 13.90
C MET A 383 -11.97 2.50 13.45
N ILE A 384 -10.74 2.70 12.99
CA ILE A 384 -9.87 1.63 12.52
C ILE A 384 -8.58 1.67 13.31
N ALA A 385 -8.37 0.68 14.18
CA ALA A 385 -7.15 0.50 14.96
C ALA A 385 -6.22 -0.48 14.25
N ARG A 386 -4.93 -0.09 14.06
CA ARG A 386 -3.92 -0.91 13.39
C ARG A 386 -2.66 -1.02 14.23
N PHE A 387 -2.07 -2.23 14.24
CA PHE A 387 -0.78 -2.52 14.88
C PHE A 387 -0.13 -3.75 14.27
N SER A 388 1.20 -3.85 14.38
CA SER A 388 1.96 -4.96 13.83
C SER A 388 1.73 -6.24 14.59
N SER A 389 1.85 -7.37 13.88
CA SER A 389 1.53 -8.68 14.43
C SER A 389 2.51 -9.76 13.96
N ASN A 390 2.36 -10.95 14.52
CA ASN A 390 3.13 -12.13 14.16
C ASN A 390 2.31 -13.02 13.22
N TYR A 391 2.82 -13.18 11.98
CA TYR A 391 2.18 -14.01 10.95
C TYR A 391 2.05 -15.47 11.39
N GLU A 392 3.12 -16.08 11.87
CA GLU A 392 3.17 -17.50 12.22
C GLU A 392 2.17 -17.85 13.33
N HIS A 393 2.06 -16.99 14.36
CA HIS A 393 1.11 -17.17 15.43
C HIS A 393 -0.33 -17.29 14.92
N TRP A 394 -0.77 -16.33 14.11
CA TRP A 394 -2.16 -16.28 13.62
C TRP A 394 -2.46 -17.35 12.59
N THR A 395 -1.51 -17.68 11.73
CA THR A 395 -1.68 -18.74 10.72
C THR A 395 -1.74 -20.11 11.39
N LYS A 396 -0.83 -20.38 12.33
CA LYS A 396 -0.83 -21.63 13.10
C LYS A 396 -2.12 -21.76 13.94
N LEU A 397 -2.53 -20.69 14.62
CA LEU A 397 -3.76 -20.68 15.40
C LEU A 397 -4.99 -20.95 14.52
N LYS A 398 -5.06 -20.36 13.31
CA LYS A 398 -6.15 -20.56 12.37
C LYS A 398 -6.22 -22.00 11.85
N THR A 399 -5.08 -22.61 11.54
CA THR A 399 -5.02 -23.97 10.95
C THR A 399 -5.17 -25.06 11.98
N GLU A 400 -4.50 -24.97 13.11
CA GLU A 400 -4.44 -26.04 14.11
C GLU A 400 -5.58 -25.95 15.16
N ARG A 401 -6.01 -24.71 15.50
CA ARG A 401 -7.00 -24.46 16.58
C ARG A 401 -8.03 -23.38 16.16
N PRO A 402 -8.92 -23.67 15.19
CA PRO A 402 -9.85 -22.68 14.63
C PRO A 402 -10.82 -22.07 15.66
N ALA A 403 -11.17 -22.81 16.71
CA ALA A 403 -12.01 -22.29 17.82
C ALA A 403 -11.26 -21.22 18.63
N ASP A 404 -10.00 -21.50 18.98
CA ASP A 404 -9.13 -20.56 19.70
C ASP A 404 -8.83 -19.32 18.84
N TYR A 405 -8.67 -19.49 17.54
CA TYR A 405 -8.52 -18.37 16.61
C TYR A 405 -9.72 -17.42 16.65
N ARG A 406 -10.94 -17.96 16.62
CA ARG A 406 -12.16 -17.14 16.73
C ARG A 406 -12.26 -16.45 18.10
N LYS A 407 -11.93 -17.18 19.19
CA LYS A 407 -11.92 -16.64 20.54
C LYS A 407 -10.88 -15.52 20.67
N ALA A 408 -9.65 -15.73 20.22
CA ALA A 408 -8.58 -14.72 20.27
C ALA A 408 -8.94 -13.45 19.51
N LYS A 409 -9.63 -13.56 18.37
CA LYS A 409 -10.16 -12.39 17.64
C LYS A 409 -11.16 -11.62 18.48
N LYS A 410 -12.11 -12.31 19.12
CA LYS A 410 -13.14 -11.69 19.96
C LYS A 410 -12.50 -11.02 21.18
N ASP A 411 -11.64 -11.72 21.91
CA ASP A 411 -10.95 -11.20 23.08
C ASP A 411 -10.15 -9.93 22.74
N LEU A 412 -9.47 -9.92 21.58
CA LEU A 412 -8.69 -8.76 21.14
C LEU A 412 -9.56 -7.56 20.73
N ILE A 413 -10.72 -7.80 20.11
CA ILE A 413 -11.70 -6.73 19.85
C ILE A 413 -12.16 -6.11 21.16
N GLU A 414 -12.56 -6.92 22.15
CA GLU A 414 -13.03 -6.47 23.46
C GLU A 414 -11.93 -5.66 24.19
N GLU A 415 -10.67 -6.10 24.11
CA GLU A 415 -9.54 -5.40 24.70
C GLU A 415 -9.30 -4.02 24.04
N ILE A 416 -9.30 -3.94 22.70
CA ILE A 416 -9.15 -2.68 21.98
C ILE A 416 -10.33 -1.74 22.25
N VAL A 417 -11.56 -2.24 22.25
CA VAL A 417 -12.75 -1.46 22.61
C VAL A 417 -12.61 -0.88 24.02
N GLY A 418 -12.15 -1.67 25.00
CA GLY A 418 -11.94 -1.19 26.37
C GLY A 418 -10.87 -0.08 26.48
N ILE A 419 -9.79 -0.18 25.70
CA ILE A 419 -8.77 0.88 25.63
C ILE A 419 -9.33 2.14 24.99
N LEU A 420 -10.08 1.97 23.90
CA LEU A 420 -10.69 3.10 23.18
C LEU A 420 -11.79 3.78 24.00
N ASP A 421 -12.56 3.04 24.81
CA ASP A 421 -13.60 3.60 25.68
C ASP A 421 -13.02 4.52 26.77
N GLN A 422 -11.81 4.23 27.25
CA GLN A 422 -11.10 5.13 28.18
C GLN A 422 -10.72 6.44 27.50
N ARG A 423 -10.39 6.42 26.22
CA ARG A 423 -9.99 7.62 25.47
C ARG A 423 -11.19 8.36 24.85
N PHE A 424 -12.21 7.63 24.45
CA PHE A 424 -13.44 8.10 23.85
C PHE A 424 -14.64 7.63 24.68
N PRO A 425 -14.98 8.32 25.77
CA PRO A 425 -15.95 7.84 26.75
C PRO A 425 -17.30 7.51 26.13
N GLY A 426 -17.82 6.33 26.47
CA GLY A 426 -19.09 5.81 25.97
C GLY A 426 -19.00 4.99 24.69
N LEU A 427 -17.82 4.90 24.06
CA LEU A 427 -17.62 4.15 22.81
C LEU A 427 -18.10 2.71 22.93
N ALA A 428 -17.72 2.00 24.01
CA ALA A 428 -18.02 0.59 24.19
C ALA A 428 -19.54 0.27 24.14
N ARG A 429 -20.38 1.20 24.61
CA ARG A 429 -21.84 1.04 24.63
C ARG A 429 -22.49 1.26 23.27
N HIS A 430 -21.77 1.88 22.35
CA HIS A 430 -22.27 2.31 21.04
C HIS A 430 -21.62 1.57 19.86
N VAL A 431 -20.82 0.52 20.12
CA VAL A 431 -20.28 -0.33 19.05
C VAL A 431 -21.40 -1.18 18.47
N ASP A 432 -21.81 -0.86 17.24
CA ASP A 432 -22.81 -1.61 16.48
C ASP A 432 -22.19 -2.79 15.73
N GLN A 433 -21.00 -2.58 15.15
CA GLN A 433 -20.30 -3.55 14.32
C GLN A 433 -18.82 -3.57 14.69
N ALA A 434 -18.24 -4.76 14.74
CA ALA A 434 -16.80 -4.93 14.92
C ALA A 434 -16.28 -6.04 14.02
N ASP A 435 -15.12 -5.82 13.44
CA ASP A 435 -14.41 -6.83 12.65
C ASP A 435 -12.91 -6.79 12.96
N LEU A 436 -12.25 -7.94 12.82
CA LEU A 436 -10.81 -8.04 13.00
C LEU A 436 -10.18 -8.81 11.85
N ALA A 437 -9.32 -8.14 11.08
CA ALA A 437 -8.44 -8.75 10.10
C ALA A 437 -7.09 -9.08 10.75
N THR A 438 -6.66 -10.34 10.61
CA THR A 438 -5.35 -10.84 11.06
C THR A 438 -4.42 -11.02 9.86
N PRO A 439 -3.11 -11.28 10.07
CA PRO A 439 -2.20 -11.67 8.98
C PRO A 439 -2.73 -12.82 8.11
N ALA A 440 -3.39 -13.80 8.73
CA ALA A 440 -4.02 -14.90 8.00
C ALA A 440 -5.27 -14.49 7.20
N THR A 441 -5.90 -13.36 7.54
CA THR A 441 -6.98 -12.75 6.75
C THR A 441 -6.40 -12.09 5.50
N TYR A 442 -5.34 -11.30 5.65
CA TYR A 442 -4.66 -10.66 4.51
C TYR A 442 -4.14 -11.70 3.51
N GLU A 443 -3.46 -12.75 3.98
CA GLU A 443 -2.98 -13.83 3.11
C GLU A 443 -4.14 -14.52 2.38
N HIS A 444 -5.23 -14.83 3.07
CA HIS A 444 -6.40 -15.50 2.48
C HIS A 444 -6.98 -14.70 1.30
N TRP A 445 -7.15 -13.39 1.47
CA TRP A 445 -7.79 -12.53 0.47
C TRP A 445 -6.84 -12.03 -0.61
N THR A 446 -5.53 -12.01 -0.37
CA THR A 446 -4.59 -11.39 -1.30
C THR A 446 -3.51 -12.35 -1.81
N GLY A 447 -3.36 -13.51 -1.16
CA GLY A 447 -2.26 -14.42 -1.43
C GLY A 447 -0.89 -13.87 -1.03
N ASN A 448 -0.81 -12.70 -0.40
CA ASN A 448 0.47 -12.05 -0.08
C ASN A 448 1.29 -12.84 0.92
N TRP A 449 2.51 -13.10 0.53
CA TRP A 449 3.50 -13.86 1.30
C TRP A 449 3.69 -13.29 2.70
N GLN A 450 3.56 -14.18 3.70
CA GLN A 450 3.63 -13.85 5.12
C GLN A 450 2.59 -12.80 5.57
N GLY A 451 1.49 -12.65 4.85
CA GLY A 451 0.47 -11.65 5.16
C GLY A 451 0.95 -10.20 5.05
N SER A 452 2.07 -9.94 4.36
CA SER A 452 2.63 -8.61 4.20
C SER A 452 1.68 -7.70 3.41
N TYR A 453 1.44 -6.51 3.95
CA TYR A 453 0.51 -5.55 3.34
C TYR A 453 1.17 -4.57 2.37
N GLN A 454 2.52 -4.51 2.31
CA GLN A 454 3.25 -3.59 1.44
C GLN A 454 4.49 -4.20 0.77
N GLY A 455 4.67 -5.54 0.80
CA GLY A 455 5.82 -6.21 0.22
C GLY A 455 7.14 -5.92 0.96
N TRP A 456 8.19 -5.50 0.25
CA TRP A 456 9.54 -5.33 0.78
C TRP A 456 9.70 -4.08 1.65
N LEU A 457 10.17 -4.24 2.88
CA LEU A 457 10.45 -3.15 3.82
C LEU A 457 11.71 -2.38 3.37
N PRO A 458 11.65 -1.04 3.17
CA PRO A 458 12.79 -0.24 2.70
C PRO A 458 13.82 0.01 3.82
N THR A 459 14.53 -1.06 4.20
CA THR A 459 15.67 -1.00 5.12
C THR A 459 16.87 -0.32 4.47
N PRO A 460 17.91 0.09 5.21
CA PRO A 460 19.14 0.65 4.64
C PRO A 460 19.76 -0.21 3.53
N GLN A 461 19.67 -1.54 3.66
CA GLN A 461 20.28 -2.49 2.74
C GLN A 461 19.54 -2.59 1.40
N ILE A 462 18.21 -2.40 1.39
CA ILE A 462 17.40 -2.65 0.20
C ILE A 462 16.71 -1.41 -0.37
N LEU A 463 16.68 -0.29 0.35
CA LEU A 463 16.10 0.95 -0.15
C LEU A 463 16.74 1.38 -1.49
N GLY A 464 15.91 1.49 -2.52
CA GLY A 464 16.33 1.78 -3.91
C GLY A 464 16.86 0.57 -4.67
N ARG A 465 16.78 -0.65 -4.11
CA ARG A 465 16.92 -1.89 -4.87
C ARG A 465 15.55 -2.33 -5.38
N ARG A 466 15.53 -3.17 -6.41
CA ARG A 466 14.31 -3.82 -6.90
C ARG A 466 14.63 -5.19 -7.50
N LEU A 467 13.62 -6.03 -7.61
CA LEU A 467 13.71 -7.24 -8.42
C LEU A 467 13.52 -6.91 -9.91
N PRO A 468 13.97 -7.75 -10.82
CA PRO A 468 13.76 -7.53 -12.25
C PRO A 468 12.27 -7.71 -12.61
N TYR A 469 11.81 -6.96 -13.60
CA TYR A 469 10.46 -7.13 -14.18
C TYR A 469 10.32 -8.41 -15.00
N THR A 470 11.41 -9.06 -15.36
CA THR A 470 11.46 -10.33 -16.09
C THR A 470 12.20 -11.39 -15.30
N LEU A 471 11.93 -12.67 -15.56
CA LEU A 471 12.62 -13.77 -14.93
C LEU A 471 13.67 -14.39 -15.88
N PRO A 472 14.81 -14.86 -15.34
CA PRO A 472 15.88 -15.43 -16.15
C PRO A 472 15.43 -16.67 -16.93
N GLY A 473 15.68 -16.69 -18.24
CA GLY A 473 15.33 -17.83 -19.09
C GLY A 473 13.84 -17.96 -19.45
N LEU A 474 12.98 -17.04 -18.97
CA LEU A 474 11.55 -17.05 -19.28
C LEU A 474 11.20 -15.85 -20.19
N LYS A 475 10.78 -16.15 -21.42
CA LYS A 475 10.32 -15.14 -22.40
C LYS A 475 8.82 -14.91 -22.29
N ASN A 476 8.36 -13.76 -22.75
CA ASN A 476 6.93 -13.36 -22.77
C ASN A 476 6.28 -13.38 -21.39
N PHE A 477 7.07 -13.16 -20.33
CA PHE A 477 6.63 -13.09 -18.96
C PHE A 477 7.20 -11.86 -18.27
N TYR A 478 6.32 -11.16 -17.54
CA TYR A 478 6.69 -9.98 -16.76
C TYR A 478 6.08 -10.06 -15.36
N MET A 479 6.67 -9.32 -14.43
CA MET A 479 6.14 -9.11 -13.08
C MET A 479 6.02 -7.62 -12.81
N ALA A 480 4.96 -7.21 -12.10
CA ALA A 480 4.79 -5.85 -11.62
C ALA A 480 4.21 -5.86 -10.19
N GLY A 481 4.22 -4.71 -9.52
CA GLY A 481 3.66 -4.57 -8.19
C GLY A 481 4.71 -4.45 -7.08
N GLN A 482 4.23 -4.49 -5.86
CA GLN A 482 5.02 -4.28 -4.64
C GLN A 482 6.09 -5.34 -4.38
N TRP A 483 6.05 -6.49 -5.08
CA TRP A 483 7.05 -7.55 -4.96
C TRP A 483 8.20 -7.39 -5.94
N VAL A 484 8.11 -6.45 -6.86
CA VAL A 484 9.20 -6.05 -7.76
C VAL A 484 9.86 -4.77 -7.25
N GLU A 485 9.05 -3.77 -6.90
CA GLU A 485 9.53 -2.49 -6.40
C GLU A 485 9.66 -2.48 -4.87
N THR A 486 10.75 -1.91 -4.35
CA THR A 486 10.91 -1.70 -2.91
C THR A 486 10.29 -0.38 -2.47
N GLY A 487 9.81 -0.32 -1.22
CA GLY A 487 9.18 0.87 -0.65
C GLY A 487 7.67 0.72 -0.45
N GLY A 488 7.08 -0.27 -1.10
CA GLY A 488 5.69 -0.68 -0.88
C GLY A 488 4.61 0.35 -1.24
N GLY A 489 3.37 -0.07 -1.11
CA GLY A 489 2.20 0.78 -1.27
C GLY A 489 1.73 0.98 -2.71
N LEU A 490 0.73 1.84 -2.84
CA LEU A 490 0.01 2.04 -4.11
C LEU A 490 0.85 2.72 -5.21
N PRO A 491 1.67 3.78 -4.92
CA PRO A 491 2.37 4.50 -5.98
C PRO A 491 3.40 3.65 -6.73
N PRO A 492 4.35 2.93 -6.08
CA PRO A 492 5.26 2.07 -6.83
C PRO A 492 4.55 0.91 -7.51
N SER A 493 3.43 0.41 -6.97
CA SER A 493 2.61 -0.60 -7.62
C SER A 493 2.01 -0.11 -8.94
N ALA A 494 1.39 1.07 -8.96
CA ALA A 494 0.86 1.68 -10.18
C ALA A 494 1.97 2.01 -11.19
N LEU A 495 3.09 2.57 -10.71
CA LEU A 495 4.23 2.94 -11.55
C LEU A 495 4.88 1.71 -12.21
N SER A 496 4.98 0.58 -11.49
CA SER A 496 5.51 -0.66 -12.05
C SER A 496 4.68 -1.17 -13.23
N GLY A 497 3.34 -1.01 -13.16
CA GLY A 497 2.44 -1.32 -14.26
C GLY A 497 2.72 -0.46 -15.51
N ARG A 498 2.96 0.83 -15.30
CA ARG A 498 3.38 1.75 -16.37
C ARG A 498 4.72 1.34 -16.98
N TYR A 499 5.70 0.99 -16.16
CA TYR A 499 7.03 0.58 -16.60
C TYR A 499 7.03 -0.75 -17.36
N VAL A 500 6.28 -1.74 -16.92
CA VAL A 500 6.12 -3.01 -17.64
C VAL A 500 5.49 -2.76 -19.00
N THR A 501 4.48 -1.89 -19.11
CA THR A 501 3.90 -1.53 -20.40
C THR A 501 4.92 -0.85 -21.32
N GLN A 502 5.75 0.06 -20.81
CA GLN A 502 6.81 0.70 -21.60
C GLN A 502 7.85 -0.31 -22.10
N LEU A 503 8.21 -1.31 -21.28
CA LEU A 503 9.10 -2.40 -21.71
C LEU A 503 8.47 -3.24 -22.81
N ILE A 504 7.18 -3.54 -22.73
CA ILE A 504 6.45 -4.29 -23.77
C ILE A 504 6.36 -3.46 -25.07
N CYS A 505 6.01 -2.17 -24.98
CA CYS A 505 6.00 -1.27 -26.14
C CYS A 505 7.37 -1.23 -26.81
N ALA A 506 8.45 -1.09 -26.05
CA ALA A 506 9.81 -1.08 -26.57
C ALA A 506 10.20 -2.40 -27.25
N ARG A 507 9.83 -3.55 -26.66
CA ARG A 507 10.01 -4.87 -27.27
C ARG A 507 9.34 -4.97 -28.65
N ASP A 508 8.14 -4.39 -28.75
CA ASP A 508 7.30 -4.49 -29.96
C ASP A 508 7.50 -3.31 -30.93
N GLY A 509 8.51 -2.45 -30.68
CA GLY A 509 8.82 -1.30 -31.53
C GLY A 509 7.76 -0.19 -31.51
N LYS A 510 6.88 -0.16 -30.50
CA LYS A 510 5.85 0.86 -30.33
C LYS A 510 6.33 2.01 -29.46
N VAL A 511 5.88 3.22 -29.79
CA VAL A 511 6.06 4.40 -28.93
C VAL A 511 4.99 4.36 -27.85
N PHE A 512 5.42 4.40 -26.56
CA PHE A 512 4.50 4.44 -25.42
C PHE A 512 3.70 5.74 -25.40
N ALA A 513 2.39 5.63 -25.22
CA ALA A 513 1.47 6.75 -25.05
C ALA A 513 0.62 6.58 -23.78
N SER A 514 0.21 7.68 -23.19
CA SER A 514 -0.75 7.70 -22.08
C SER A 514 -1.69 8.90 -22.21
N THR A 515 -2.90 8.76 -21.74
CA THR A 515 -3.94 9.80 -21.74
C THR A 515 -4.57 9.91 -20.35
N THR A 516 -4.88 11.13 -19.94
CA THR A 516 -5.70 11.39 -18.74
C THR A 516 -7.12 10.84 -18.93
N ALA A 517 -7.76 10.47 -17.81
CA ALA A 517 -9.12 9.91 -17.80
C ALA A 517 -10.19 10.99 -17.97
#